data_7c26b62915e57ad5222d21f6b8310b72
#
_entry.id   7c26b62915e57ad5222d21f6b8310b72
#
_cell.length_a   1.000
_cell.length_b   1.000
_cell.length_c   1.000
_cell.angle_alpha   90.00
_cell.angle_beta   90.00
_cell.angle_gamma   90.00
#
_symmetry.space_group_name_H-M   'P 1'
#
loop_
_entity.id
_entity.type
_entity.pdbx_description
1 polymer ?
#
loop_
_entity_poly.entity_id
_entity_poly.type
_entity_poly.pdbx_seq_one_letter_code
_entity_poly.pdbx_strand_id
1 'polypeptide(L)'
;MVSNDVEALAVGKVCDALLLTPKARVIATLRVWRRDEDDFLLLTEPELGDAVVAELRKMRFAAKCEIEPEQHTSTIVFGGDEGIPIDEYGVLAREVLDVAFEPTIAPGELERMRIEAGTPRYGYELDDRVLPAEAGLDKTHISFTKGCYPGQEPIARLHYRGHVNRQLRVLAVEAASPGDEIEYQGKSVGRVTSAVPGVALAYVRNEVPDDAELSVGGATARLDLAPARP
;
A
#
# COMPACT_ATOMS: atom_id res chain seq x y z
N MET A 1 -0.29 -13.01 -13.36
CA MET A 1 1.04 -12.49 -12.96
C MET A 1 0.97 -11.66 -11.67
N VAL A 2 -0.08 -10.88 -11.46
CA VAL A 2 -0.29 -10.06 -10.25
C VAL A 2 -1.24 -10.74 -9.25
N SER A 3 -1.29 -10.28 -8.01
CA SER A 3 -2.00 -10.94 -6.89
C SER A 3 -3.53 -10.80 -6.93
N ASN A 4 -4.08 -9.80 -7.62
CA ASN A 4 -5.53 -9.60 -7.71
C ASN A 4 -6.12 -10.11 -9.03
N ASP A 5 -7.44 -10.24 -9.09
CA ASP A 5 -8.15 -10.80 -10.25
C ASP A 5 -8.42 -9.73 -11.30
N VAL A 6 -7.44 -9.54 -12.19
CA VAL A 6 -7.52 -8.58 -13.30
C VAL A 6 -8.31 -9.12 -14.49
N GLU A 7 -8.52 -10.45 -14.59
CA GLU A 7 -9.32 -11.05 -15.66
C GLU A 7 -10.82 -10.76 -15.47
N ALA A 8 -11.26 -10.78 -14.21
CA ALA A 8 -12.64 -10.44 -13.87
C ALA A 8 -12.94 -8.94 -13.85
N LEU A 9 -11.92 -8.08 -13.97
CA LEU A 9 -12.07 -6.64 -13.95
C LEU A 9 -12.82 -6.17 -15.20
N ALA A 10 -13.94 -5.48 -15.05
CA ALA A 10 -14.68 -4.95 -16.20
C ALA A 10 -13.92 -3.78 -16.87
N VAL A 11 -14.15 -3.56 -18.17
CA VAL A 11 -13.61 -2.41 -18.90
C VAL A 11 -14.01 -1.11 -18.22
N GLY A 12 -13.08 -0.19 -18.11
CA GLY A 12 -13.23 1.09 -17.40
C GLY A 12 -13.12 1.00 -15.87
N LYS A 13 -12.91 -0.20 -15.30
CA LYS A 13 -12.76 -0.41 -13.85
C LYS A 13 -11.30 -0.53 -13.45
N VAL A 14 -11.08 -0.37 -12.15
CA VAL A 14 -9.77 -0.37 -11.49
C VAL A 14 -9.77 -1.38 -10.36
N CYS A 15 -8.64 -2.03 -10.12
CA CYS A 15 -8.37 -2.78 -8.89
C CYS A 15 -6.92 -2.57 -8.47
N ASP A 16 -6.68 -2.64 -7.17
CA ASP A 16 -5.33 -2.67 -6.63
C ASP A 16 -4.79 -4.10 -6.65
N ALA A 17 -3.49 -4.24 -6.89
CA ALA A 17 -2.81 -5.52 -6.95
C ALA A 17 -1.37 -5.39 -6.44
N LEU A 18 -0.71 -6.52 -6.22
CA LEU A 18 0.70 -6.58 -5.89
C LEU A 18 1.46 -7.38 -6.95
N LEU A 19 2.65 -6.90 -7.26
CA LEU A 19 3.68 -7.71 -7.88
C LEU A 19 4.55 -8.30 -6.78
N LEU A 20 4.67 -9.62 -6.75
CA LEU A 20 5.26 -10.34 -5.63
C LEU A 20 6.38 -11.26 -6.08
N THR A 21 7.35 -11.45 -5.19
CA THR A 21 8.32 -12.54 -5.30
C THR A 21 7.65 -13.89 -4.99
N PRO A 22 8.25 -15.03 -5.39
CA PRO A 22 7.78 -16.37 -4.97
C PRO A 22 7.72 -16.57 -3.45
N LYS A 23 8.42 -15.74 -2.67
CA LYS A 23 8.39 -15.75 -1.19
C LYS A 23 7.35 -14.78 -0.61
N ALA A 24 6.42 -14.29 -1.45
CA ALA A 24 5.38 -13.32 -1.08
C ALA A 24 5.92 -11.98 -0.56
N ARG A 25 7.08 -11.54 -1.01
CA ARG A 25 7.61 -10.21 -0.69
C ARG A 25 7.15 -9.21 -1.75
N VAL A 26 6.82 -8.01 -1.32
CA VAL A 26 6.32 -6.96 -2.22
C VAL A 26 7.47 -6.45 -3.11
N ILE A 27 7.28 -6.53 -4.42
CA ILE A 27 8.13 -5.88 -5.43
C ILE A 27 7.56 -4.50 -5.73
N ALA A 28 6.23 -4.43 -5.95
CA ALA A 28 5.53 -3.19 -6.21
C ALA A 28 4.05 -3.29 -5.81
N THR A 29 3.47 -2.17 -5.42
CA THR A 29 2.04 -1.93 -5.42
C THR A 29 1.64 -1.48 -6.81
N LEU A 30 0.50 -1.97 -7.28
CA LEU A 30 -0.01 -1.68 -8.61
C LEU A 30 -1.47 -1.27 -8.51
N ARG A 31 -1.83 -0.21 -9.21
CA ARG A 31 -3.21 0.07 -9.55
C ARG A 31 -3.43 -0.33 -11.00
N VAL A 32 -4.32 -1.28 -11.24
CA VAL A 32 -4.59 -1.82 -12.56
C VAL A 32 -5.89 -1.25 -13.07
N TRP A 33 -5.81 -0.47 -14.13
CA TRP A 33 -6.97 0.06 -14.85
C TRP A 33 -7.15 -0.70 -16.16
N ARG A 34 -8.30 -1.36 -16.34
CA ARG A 34 -8.64 -1.98 -17.61
C ARG A 34 -9.23 -0.93 -18.55
N ARG A 35 -8.42 -0.44 -19.51
CA ARG A 35 -8.82 0.61 -20.47
C ARG A 35 -9.75 0.07 -21.56
N ASP A 36 -9.48 -1.18 -22.03
CA ASP A 36 -10.27 -1.86 -23.04
C ASP A 36 -10.23 -3.39 -22.81
N GLU A 37 -10.85 -4.19 -23.69
CA GLU A 37 -10.93 -5.65 -23.56
C GLU A 37 -9.58 -6.31 -23.32
N ASP A 38 -8.55 -5.88 -24.07
CA ASP A 38 -7.18 -6.42 -24.02
C ASP A 38 -6.13 -5.37 -23.61
N ASP A 39 -6.55 -4.21 -23.10
CA ASP A 39 -5.66 -3.11 -22.74
C ASP A 39 -5.74 -2.76 -21.24
N PHE A 40 -4.59 -2.85 -20.57
CA PHE A 40 -4.45 -2.60 -19.13
C PHE A 40 -3.33 -1.60 -18.87
N LEU A 41 -3.64 -0.51 -18.20
CA LEU A 41 -2.64 0.38 -17.64
C LEU A 41 -2.35 -0.02 -16.19
N LEU A 42 -1.06 -0.20 -15.87
CA LEU A 42 -0.59 -0.51 -14.53
C LEU A 42 0.15 0.72 -13.98
N LEU A 43 -0.44 1.37 -13.01
CA LEU A 43 0.16 2.51 -12.31
C LEU A 43 0.92 2.02 -11.08
N THR A 44 2.09 2.58 -10.85
CA THR A 44 2.95 2.30 -9.69
C THR A 44 3.77 3.55 -9.36
N GLU A 45 4.49 3.52 -8.24
CA GLU A 45 5.43 4.58 -7.91
C GLU A 45 6.50 4.73 -9.00
N PRO A 46 6.90 5.96 -9.35
CA PRO A 46 7.83 6.22 -10.48
C PRO A 46 9.13 5.41 -10.39
N GLU A 47 9.64 5.21 -9.18
CA GLU A 47 10.90 4.49 -8.92
C GLU A 47 10.79 2.99 -9.20
N LEU A 48 9.59 2.43 -9.26
CA LEU A 48 9.33 1.01 -9.45
C LEU A 48 9.03 0.62 -10.90
N GLY A 49 8.79 1.57 -11.78
CA GLY A 49 8.35 1.32 -13.16
C GLY A 49 9.26 0.34 -13.90
N ASP A 50 10.57 0.56 -13.90
CA ASP A 50 11.53 -0.33 -14.57
C ASP A 50 11.55 -1.74 -13.97
N ALA A 51 11.44 -1.86 -12.64
CA ALA A 51 11.39 -3.14 -11.94
C ALA A 51 10.12 -3.91 -12.30
N VAL A 52 8.97 -3.22 -12.35
CA VAL A 52 7.68 -3.79 -12.76
C VAL A 52 7.76 -4.32 -14.19
N VAL A 53 8.23 -3.52 -15.14
CA VAL A 53 8.38 -3.92 -16.55
C VAL A 53 9.31 -5.13 -16.67
N ALA A 54 10.45 -5.12 -15.98
CA ALA A 54 11.42 -6.21 -16.01
C ALA A 54 10.81 -7.52 -15.48
N GLU A 55 10.09 -7.47 -14.34
CA GLU A 55 9.47 -8.66 -13.74
C GLU A 55 8.31 -9.19 -14.60
N LEU A 56 7.44 -8.34 -15.11
CA LEU A 56 6.35 -8.76 -15.98
C LEU A 56 6.86 -9.39 -17.27
N ARG A 57 7.91 -8.83 -17.88
CA ARG A 57 8.56 -9.41 -19.09
C ARG A 57 9.17 -10.79 -18.82
N LYS A 58 9.77 -11.02 -17.65
CA LYS A 58 10.26 -12.35 -17.25
C LYS A 58 9.12 -13.37 -17.15
N MET A 59 7.95 -12.97 -16.65
CA MET A 59 6.79 -13.84 -16.43
C MET A 59 5.93 -14.03 -17.69
N ARG A 60 6.19 -13.30 -18.77
CA ARG A 60 5.36 -13.34 -19.97
C ARG A 60 5.34 -14.72 -20.65
N PHE A 61 6.45 -15.47 -20.63
CA PHE A 61 6.61 -16.77 -21.28
C PHE A 61 6.00 -16.84 -22.69
N ALA A 62 4.95 -17.66 -22.85
CA ALA A 62 4.23 -17.85 -24.10
C ALA A 62 2.99 -16.94 -24.24
N ALA A 63 2.73 -16.05 -23.29
CA ALA A 63 1.60 -15.12 -23.39
C ALA A 63 1.84 -14.14 -24.55
N LYS A 64 0.85 -13.99 -25.43
CA LYS A 64 0.87 -13.02 -26.53
C LYS A 64 0.40 -11.66 -26.01
N CYS A 65 1.21 -10.99 -25.22
CA CYS A 65 0.98 -9.64 -24.77
C CYS A 65 2.22 -8.77 -24.98
N GLU A 66 2.01 -7.51 -25.20
CA GLU A 66 3.05 -6.49 -25.22
C GLU A 66 3.10 -5.82 -23.86
N ILE A 67 4.28 -5.44 -23.41
CA ILE A 67 4.52 -4.76 -22.14
C ILE A 67 5.42 -3.59 -22.44
N GLU A 68 4.83 -2.40 -22.43
CA GLU A 68 5.52 -1.17 -22.75
C GLU A 68 5.39 -0.17 -21.59
N PRO A 69 6.46 0.55 -21.24
CA PRO A 69 6.35 1.65 -20.27
C PRO A 69 5.64 2.83 -20.92
N GLU A 70 4.68 3.38 -20.21
CA GLU A 70 4.05 4.67 -20.50
C GLU A 70 4.47 5.69 -19.43
N GLN A 71 4.55 6.96 -19.78
CA GLN A 71 4.83 8.04 -18.84
C GLN A 71 3.65 8.99 -18.82
N HIS A 72 3.07 9.14 -17.64
CA HIS A 72 1.95 10.04 -17.39
C HIS A 72 2.30 11.03 -16.28
N THR A 73 1.78 12.22 -16.38
CA THR A 73 1.69 13.11 -15.20
C THR A 73 0.44 12.75 -14.42
N SER A 74 0.51 12.77 -13.11
CA SER A 74 -0.62 12.43 -12.23
C SER A 74 -0.95 13.60 -11.32
N THR A 75 -2.24 13.91 -11.23
CA THR A 75 -2.78 14.89 -10.28
C THR A 75 -3.83 14.22 -9.41
N ILE A 76 -3.71 14.35 -8.10
CA ILE A 76 -4.72 13.87 -7.15
C ILE A 76 -5.77 14.95 -6.96
N VAL A 77 -7.02 14.61 -7.23
CA VAL A 77 -8.19 15.49 -7.10
C VAL A 77 -9.12 14.93 -6.03
N PHE A 78 -9.40 15.73 -5.01
CA PHE A 78 -10.34 15.38 -3.95
C PHE A 78 -11.75 15.81 -4.34
N GLY A 79 -12.69 14.86 -4.30
CA GLY A 79 -14.04 15.04 -4.84
C GLY A 79 -14.10 14.87 -6.38
N GLY A 80 -15.27 15.07 -6.97
CA GLY A 80 -15.50 14.85 -8.39
C GLY A 80 -15.64 13.39 -8.81
N ASP A 81 -16.00 13.19 -10.08
CA ASP A 81 -16.32 11.86 -10.63
C ASP A 81 -15.35 11.42 -11.72
N GLU A 82 -14.52 12.33 -12.23
CA GLU A 82 -13.57 12.07 -13.31
C GLU A 82 -12.22 11.55 -12.77
N GLY A 83 -11.62 10.60 -13.48
CA GLY A 83 -10.32 10.02 -13.16
C GLY A 83 -10.42 8.64 -12.48
N ILE A 84 -9.27 8.09 -12.17
CA ILE A 84 -9.09 6.77 -11.55
C ILE A 84 -9.38 6.90 -10.06
N PRO A 85 -10.33 6.11 -9.48
CA PRO A 85 -10.62 6.18 -8.06
C PRO A 85 -9.43 5.71 -7.22
N ILE A 86 -9.15 6.43 -6.14
CA ILE A 86 -8.12 6.09 -5.15
C ILE A 86 -8.67 6.27 -3.73
N ASP A 87 -8.20 5.45 -2.81
CA ASP A 87 -8.59 5.44 -1.39
C ASP A 87 -7.42 5.68 -0.42
N GLU A 88 -6.28 6.12 -0.97
CA GLU A 88 -5.02 6.24 -0.24
C GLU A 88 -5.01 7.31 0.86
N TYR A 89 -5.98 8.21 0.84
CA TYR A 89 -6.01 9.40 1.70
C TYR A 89 -7.17 9.39 2.72
N GLY A 90 -7.88 8.26 2.84
CA GLY A 90 -9.01 8.11 3.77
C GLY A 90 -10.27 8.88 3.37
N VAL A 91 -10.25 9.54 2.24
CA VAL A 91 -11.37 10.28 1.64
C VAL A 91 -11.43 9.98 0.15
N LEU A 92 -12.61 10.17 -0.45
CA LEU A 92 -12.78 9.96 -1.88
C LEU A 92 -11.87 10.90 -2.68
N ALA A 93 -10.96 10.31 -3.44
CA ALA A 93 -10.06 11.01 -4.34
C ALA A 93 -9.99 10.33 -5.70
N ARG A 94 -9.49 11.06 -6.68
CA ARG A 94 -9.29 10.59 -8.05
C ARG A 94 -7.88 10.93 -8.51
N GLU A 95 -7.26 10.01 -9.19
CA GLU A 95 -6.03 10.25 -9.92
C GLU A 95 -6.38 10.59 -11.37
N VAL A 96 -6.02 11.81 -11.78
CA VAL A 96 -6.26 12.32 -13.14
C VAL A 96 -4.93 12.35 -13.87
N LEU A 97 -4.87 11.66 -15.01
CA LEU A 97 -3.64 11.56 -15.79
C LEU A 97 -3.59 12.64 -16.87
N ASP A 98 -2.40 13.19 -17.08
CA ASP A 98 -2.04 14.13 -18.16
C ASP A 98 -2.87 15.43 -18.17
N VAL A 99 -3.46 15.78 -17.04
CA VAL A 99 -4.14 17.06 -16.85
C VAL A 99 -3.44 17.83 -15.73
N ALA A 100 -2.96 19.01 -16.04
CA ALA A 100 -2.34 19.89 -15.07
C ALA A 100 -3.41 20.71 -14.32
N PHE A 101 -3.31 20.69 -13.00
CA PHE A 101 -4.10 21.55 -12.11
C PHE A 101 -3.14 22.38 -11.25
N GLU A 102 -3.57 23.58 -10.86
CA GLU A 102 -2.83 24.34 -9.85
C GLU A 102 -2.95 23.64 -8.49
N PRO A 103 -1.82 23.33 -7.83
CA PRO A 103 -1.86 22.66 -6.53
C PRO A 103 -2.55 23.52 -5.47
N THR A 104 -3.53 22.96 -4.77
CA THR A 104 -4.25 23.63 -3.67
C THR A 104 -3.92 23.05 -2.30
N ILE A 105 -3.29 21.88 -2.26
CA ILE A 105 -2.89 21.16 -1.04
C ILE A 105 -1.36 21.09 -1.00
N ALA A 106 -0.79 21.45 0.14
CA ALA A 106 0.65 21.36 0.35
C ALA A 106 1.10 19.88 0.45
N PRO A 107 2.32 19.52 -0.02
CA PRO A 107 2.81 18.15 0.05
C PRO A 107 2.80 17.55 1.47
N GLY A 108 3.08 18.36 2.50
CA GLY A 108 3.02 17.92 3.90
C GLY A 108 1.62 17.61 4.40
N GLU A 109 0.59 18.28 3.86
CA GLU A 109 -0.81 18.00 4.16
C GLU A 109 -1.26 16.70 3.48
N LEU A 110 -0.86 16.49 2.24
CA LEU A 110 -1.11 15.24 1.53
C LEU A 110 -0.44 14.05 2.24
N GLU A 111 0.79 14.20 2.71
CA GLU A 111 1.49 13.18 3.48
C GLU A 111 0.78 12.88 4.81
N ARG A 112 0.26 13.91 5.50
CA ARG A 112 -0.57 13.74 6.69
C ARG A 112 -1.80 12.87 6.40
N MET A 113 -2.54 13.20 5.35
CA MET A 113 -3.73 12.43 4.95
C MET A 113 -3.40 10.96 4.68
N ARG A 114 -2.28 10.69 3.99
CA ARG A 114 -1.79 9.33 3.76
C ARG A 114 -1.51 8.58 5.06
N ILE A 115 -0.80 9.22 5.99
CA ILE A 115 -0.44 8.65 7.29
C ILE A 115 -1.71 8.38 8.12
N GLU A 116 -2.63 9.33 8.20
CA GLU A 116 -3.90 9.20 8.92
C GLU A 116 -4.78 8.08 8.30
N ALA A 117 -4.73 7.89 7.00
CA ALA A 117 -5.40 6.80 6.30
C ALA A 117 -4.74 5.42 6.52
N GLY A 118 -3.55 5.37 7.12
CA GLY A 118 -2.79 4.13 7.29
C GLY A 118 -2.25 3.56 5.99
N THR A 119 -2.07 4.38 4.95
CA THR A 119 -1.63 3.94 3.62
C THR A 119 -0.14 3.71 3.58
N PRO A 120 0.32 2.48 3.33
CA PRO A 120 1.74 2.20 3.17
C PRO A 120 2.25 2.69 1.81
N ARG A 121 3.51 3.14 1.77
CA ARG A 121 4.23 3.53 0.57
C ARG A 121 5.54 2.75 0.44
N TYR A 122 5.93 2.42 -0.79
CA TYR A 122 7.19 1.72 -1.05
C TYR A 122 8.40 2.61 -0.67
N GLY A 123 9.43 1.98 -0.11
CA GLY A 123 10.60 2.69 0.41
C GLY A 123 10.44 3.26 1.82
N TYR A 124 9.22 3.29 2.36
CA TYR A 124 8.90 3.73 3.72
C TYR A 124 8.33 2.57 4.55
N GLU A 125 7.10 2.17 4.28
CA GLU A 125 6.43 1.05 4.93
C GLU A 125 6.66 -0.27 4.20
N LEU A 126 6.84 -0.24 2.89
CA LEU A 126 6.98 -1.42 2.05
C LEU A 126 8.40 -1.55 1.53
N ASP A 127 8.92 -2.77 1.60
CA ASP A 127 10.18 -3.19 1.01
C ASP A 127 10.13 -4.70 0.70
N ASP A 128 11.24 -5.27 0.23
CA ASP A 128 11.39 -6.69 -0.08
C ASP A 128 11.39 -7.62 1.16
N ARG A 129 11.18 -7.09 2.36
CA ARG A 129 11.11 -7.85 3.63
C ARG A 129 9.71 -7.89 4.22
N VAL A 130 8.81 -7.01 3.77
CA VAL A 130 7.44 -6.90 4.30
C VAL A 130 6.52 -7.91 3.62
N LEU A 131 5.66 -8.55 4.42
CA LEU A 131 4.55 -9.36 3.91
C LEU A 131 3.32 -8.47 3.70
N PRO A 132 2.52 -8.69 2.65
CA PRO A 132 1.29 -7.91 2.40
C PRO A 132 0.38 -7.78 3.63
N ALA A 133 0.19 -8.87 4.38
CA ALA A 133 -0.66 -8.89 5.56
C ALA A 133 -0.11 -8.07 6.74
N GLU A 134 1.21 -7.83 6.81
CA GLU A 134 1.78 -6.92 7.83
C GLU A 134 1.38 -5.46 7.55
N ALA A 135 1.23 -5.11 6.28
CA ALA A 135 0.85 -3.78 5.82
C ALA A 135 -0.66 -3.62 5.58
N GLY A 136 -1.48 -4.66 5.85
CA GLY A 136 -2.92 -4.64 5.64
C GLY A 136 -3.37 -4.72 4.17
N LEU A 137 -2.44 -5.03 3.24
CA LEU A 137 -2.70 -5.08 1.80
C LEU A 137 -3.38 -6.38 1.34
N ASP A 138 -3.43 -7.40 2.17
CA ASP A 138 -4.04 -8.68 1.85
C ASP A 138 -5.55 -8.60 1.67
N LYS A 139 -6.20 -7.60 2.23
CA LYS A 139 -7.65 -7.39 2.15
C LYS A 139 -8.11 -6.76 0.83
N THR A 140 -7.29 -5.89 0.24
CA THR A 140 -7.67 -5.06 -0.91
C THR A 140 -6.90 -5.41 -2.18
N HIS A 141 -5.65 -5.88 -2.05
CA HIS A 141 -4.73 -6.09 -3.17
C HIS A 141 -4.61 -7.56 -3.59
N ILE A 142 -5.28 -8.50 -2.90
CA ILE A 142 -5.10 -9.93 -3.11
C ILE A 142 -6.46 -10.61 -3.32
N SER A 143 -6.57 -11.36 -4.43
CA SER A 143 -7.67 -12.30 -4.64
C SER A 143 -7.26 -13.70 -4.16
N PHE A 144 -8.08 -14.28 -3.28
CA PHE A 144 -7.91 -15.66 -2.81
C PHE A 144 -8.64 -16.69 -3.67
N THR A 145 -9.38 -16.25 -4.69
CA THR A 145 -10.22 -17.11 -5.54
C THR A 145 -9.74 -17.17 -6.99
N LYS A 146 -8.82 -16.30 -7.40
CA LYS A 146 -8.24 -16.30 -8.75
C LYS A 146 -7.26 -17.45 -8.97
N GLY A 147 -6.84 -17.63 -10.24
CA GLY A 147 -5.76 -18.54 -10.63
C GLY A 147 -4.40 -18.19 -10.03
N CYS A 148 -3.39 -19.03 -10.31
CA CYS A 148 -2.06 -18.94 -9.70
C CYS A 148 -1.33 -17.63 -10.01
N TYR A 149 -0.58 -17.13 -9.03
CA TYR A 149 0.34 -16.00 -9.14
C TYR A 149 1.59 -16.23 -8.25
N PRO A 150 2.72 -15.55 -8.52
CA PRO A 150 3.91 -15.68 -7.69
C PRO A 150 3.63 -15.28 -6.24
N GLY A 151 4.08 -16.12 -5.29
CA GLY A 151 3.89 -15.85 -3.86
C GLY A 151 2.54 -16.28 -3.27
N GLN A 152 1.64 -16.88 -4.07
CA GLN A 152 0.32 -17.29 -3.60
C GLN A 152 0.38 -18.31 -2.44
N GLU A 153 1.28 -19.29 -2.49
CA GLU A 153 1.34 -20.35 -1.47
C GLU A 153 1.66 -19.82 -0.07
N PRO A 154 2.71 -19.01 0.15
CA PRO A 154 2.96 -18.38 1.45
C PRO A 154 1.82 -17.47 1.92
N ILE A 155 1.18 -16.72 1.00
CA ILE A 155 0.03 -15.85 1.32
C ILE A 155 -1.15 -16.68 1.78
N ALA A 156 -1.56 -17.70 1.02
CA ALA A 156 -2.67 -18.57 1.37
C ALA A 156 -2.42 -19.29 2.70
N ARG A 157 -1.20 -19.78 2.92
CA ARG A 157 -0.81 -20.39 4.20
C ARG A 157 -0.95 -19.43 5.37
N LEU A 158 -0.52 -18.19 5.21
CA LEU A 158 -0.64 -17.15 6.24
C LEU A 158 -2.11 -16.83 6.52
N HIS A 159 -2.90 -16.63 5.47
CA HIS A 159 -4.33 -16.30 5.56
C HIS A 159 -5.16 -17.38 6.26
N TYR A 160 -4.99 -18.65 5.89
CA TYR A 160 -5.82 -19.74 6.42
C TYR A 160 -5.32 -20.37 7.72
N ARG A 161 -4.03 -20.29 8.02
CA ARG A 161 -3.40 -21.06 9.12
C ARG A 161 -2.38 -20.29 9.93
N GLY A 162 -2.17 -19.02 9.63
CA GLY A 162 -1.14 -18.20 10.26
C GLY A 162 -1.66 -16.90 10.82
N HIS A 163 -0.74 -16.13 11.35
CA HIS A 163 -0.92 -14.73 11.73
C HIS A 163 0.41 -14.01 11.53
N VAL A 164 0.36 -12.71 11.35
CA VAL A 164 1.54 -11.86 11.34
C VAL A 164 1.95 -11.51 12.78
N ASN A 165 3.22 -11.28 13.02
CA ASN A 165 3.71 -10.91 14.35
C ASN A 165 3.59 -9.41 14.62
N ARG A 166 3.46 -8.60 13.57
CA ARG A 166 3.35 -7.14 13.63
C ARG A 166 2.40 -6.65 12.54
N GLN A 167 1.84 -5.49 12.75
CA GLN A 167 1.00 -4.81 11.77
C GLN A 167 1.36 -3.34 11.66
N LEU A 168 1.11 -2.77 10.50
CA LEU A 168 1.17 -1.33 10.28
C LEU A 168 0.00 -0.68 11.01
N ARG A 169 0.31 0.31 11.88
CA ARG A 169 -0.66 0.98 12.74
C ARG A 169 -0.44 2.49 12.67
N VAL A 170 -1.52 3.23 12.80
CA VAL A 170 -1.48 4.69 13.00
C VAL A 170 -1.31 4.97 14.48
N LEU A 171 -0.43 5.90 14.80
CA LEU A 171 -0.15 6.37 16.15
C LEU A 171 -0.50 7.85 16.28
N ALA A 172 -1.27 8.20 17.29
CA ALA A 172 -1.37 9.57 17.77
C ALA A 172 -0.16 9.85 18.68
N VAL A 173 0.71 10.76 18.27
CA VAL A 173 1.95 11.14 18.97
C VAL A 173 2.32 12.58 18.63
N GLU A 174 2.68 13.38 19.62
CA GLU A 174 2.98 14.81 19.42
C GLU A 174 4.16 15.04 18.46
N ALA A 175 5.22 14.26 18.64
CA ALA A 175 6.41 14.29 17.79
C ALA A 175 7.01 12.90 17.69
N ALA A 176 7.36 12.50 16.45
CA ALA A 176 8.08 11.27 16.15
C ALA A 176 8.88 11.46 14.87
N SER A 177 9.90 10.63 14.69
CA SER A 177 10.72 10.58 13.48
C SER A 177 10.77 9.18 12.92
N PRO A 178 10.88 9.00 11.59
CA PRO A 178 11.11 7.70 10.99
C PRO A 178 12.35 7.04 11.63
N GLY A 179 12.18 5.79 12.07
CA GLY A 179 13.22 5.03 12.74
C GLY A 179 13.13 5.04 14.27
N ASP A 180 12.33 5.91 14.87
CA ASP A 180 12.12 5.91 16.32
C ASP A 180 11.55 4.58 16.80
N GLU A 181 12.08 4.13 17.93
CA GLU A 181 11.65 2.89 18.57
C GLU A 181 10.39 3.13 19.39
N ILE A 182 9.49 2.17 19.34
CA ILE A 182 8.23 2.18 20.10
C ILE A 182 8.38 1.22 21.29
N GLU A 183 8.11 1.73 22.46
CA GLU A 183 8.21 0.94 23.69
C GLU A 183 6.85 0.75 24.35
N TYR A 184 6.64 -0.45 24.88
CA TYR A 184 5.53 -0.79 25.75
C TYR A 184 6.05 -1.55 26.98
N GLN A 185 5.76 -1.04 28.18
CA GLN A 185 6.23 -1.62 29.46
C GLN A 185 7.77 -1.83 29.49
N GLY A 186 8.52 -0.87 28.92
CA GLY A 186 9.98 -0.91 28.88
C GLY A 186 10.59 -1.91 27.88
N LYS A 187 9.79 -2.43 26.96
CA LYS A 187 10.25 -3.33 25.88
C LYS A 187 9.98 -2.70 24.53
N SER A 188 10.92 -2.89 23.61
CA SER A 188 10.74 -2.51 22.22
C SER A 188 9.68 -3.39 21.55
N VAL A 189 8.62 -2.75 21.04
CA VAL A 189 7.47 -3.42 20.41
C VAL A 189 7.23 -2.98 18.99
N GLY A 190 8.01 -2.04 18.46
CA GLY A 190 7.81 -1.54 17.12
C GLY A 190 8.76 -0.45 16.71
N ARG A 191 8.52 0.10 15.51
CA ARG A 191 9.31 1.18 14.93
C ARG A 191 8.44 2.07 14.05
N VAL A 192 8.63 3.38 14.18
CA VAL A 192 8.03 4.40 13.32
C VAL A 192 8.62 4.31 11.91
N THR A 193 7.77 4.38 10.90
CA THR A 193 8.15 4.36 9.47
C THR A 193 7.96 5.72 8.81
N SER A 194 6.82 6.38 9.07
CA SER A 194 6.52 7.72 8.60
C SER A 194 5.92 8.55 9.72
N ALA A 195 6.20 9.86 9.76
CA ALA A 195 5.65 10.74 10.76
C ALA A 195 5.49 12.18 10.25
N VAL A 196 4.44 12.83 10.73
CA VAL A 196 4.23 14.28 10.69
C VAL A 196 3.79 14.73 12.10
N PRO A 197 3.87 16.02 12.47
CA PRO A 197 3.45 16.47 13.80
C PRO A 197 2.04 15.98 14.15
N GLY A 198 1.87 15.27 15.25
CA GLY A 198 0.60 14.76 15.76
C GLY A 198 0.25 13.33 15.35
N VAL A 199 0.84 12.77 14.29
CA VAL A 199 0.51 11.43 13.79
C VAL A 199 1.70 10.72 13.17
N ALA A 200 1.77 9.40 13.31
CA ALA A 200 2.81 8.57 12.71
C ALA A 200 2.25 7.23 12.20
N LEU A 201 2.92 6.64 11.20
CA LEU A 201 2.77 5.24 10.83
C LEU A 201 3.92 4.42 11.43
N ALA A 202 3.59 3.22 11.88
CA ALA A 202 4.56 2.36 12.52
C ALA A 202 4.19 0.88 12.41
N TYR A 203 5.20 0.02 12.32
CA TYR A 203 5.00 -1.41 12.56
C TYR A 203 5.03 -1.67 14.06
N VAL A 204 3.92 -2.20 14.59
CA VAL A 204 3.76 -2.53 16.01
C VAL A 204 3.43 -4.01 16.15
N ARG A 205 4.00 -4.68 17.17
CA ARG A 205 3.73 -6.08 17.45
C ARG A 205 2.26 -6.31 17.82
N ASN A 206 1.66 -7.38 17.33
CA ASN A 206 0.26 -7.72 17.56
C ASN A 206 -0.07 -8.08 19.03
N GLU A 207 0.94 -8.35 19.84
CA GLU A 207 0.77 -8.59 21.29
C GLU A 207 0.45 -7.32 22.09
N VAL A 208 0.64 -6.14 21.47
CA VAL A 208 0.34 -4.85 22.11
C VAL A 208 -1.17 -4.61 22.09
N PRO A 209 -1.82 -4.40 23.24
CA PRO A 209 -3.25 -4.08 23.30
C PRO A 209 -3.59 -2.79 22.58
N ASP A 210 -4.80 -2.71 22.00
CA ASP A 210 -5.24 -1.53 21.25
C ASP A 210 -5.38 -0.26 22.12
N ASP A 211 -5.62 -0.42 23.42
CA ASP A 211 -5.71 0.66 24.41
C ASP A 211 -4.40 0.97 25.14
N ALA A 212 -3.28 0.34 24.71
CA ALA A 212 -1.98 0.51 25.33
C ALA A 212 -1.47 1.96 25.24
N GLU A 213 -0.91 2.45 26.33
CA GLU A 213 -0.09 3.65 26.33
C GLU A 213 1.35 3.27 25.95
N LEU A 214 1.85 3.86 24.86
CA LEU A 214 3.15 3.60 24.28
C LEU A 214 4.09 4.78 24.54
N SER A 215 5.40 4.53 24.42
CA SER A 215 6.41 5.57 24.40
C SER A 215 7.16 5.58 23.07
N VAL A 216 7.33 6.74 22.47
CA VAL A 216 8.10 6.96 21.25
C VAL A 216 9.06 8.11 21.48
N GLY A 217 10.37 7.85 21.48
CA GLY A 217 11.37 8.89 21.76
C GLY A 217 11.18 9.60 23.10
N GLY A 218 10.52 8.97 24.08
CA GLY A 218 10.18 9.55 25.39
C GLY A 218 8.85 10.31 25.42
N ALA A 219 8.17 10.49 24.28
CA ALA A 219 6.81 11.05 24.22
C ALA A 219 5.76 9.95 24.35
N THR A 220 4.63 10.28 24.99
CA THR A 220 3.48 9.37 25.04
C THR A 220 2.84 9.26 23.66
N ALA A 221 2.54 8.02 23.27
CA ALA A 221 1.84 7.69 22.04
C ALA A 221 0.69 6.73 22.31
N ARG A 222 -0.33 6.73 21.45
CA ARG A 222 -1.45 5.79 21.49
C ARG A 222 -1.74 5.26 20.10
N LEU A 223 -2.20 4.02 20.03
CA LEU A 223 -2.71 3.48 18.79
C LEU A 223 -3.99 4.25 18.42
N ASP A 224 -4.00 4.84 17.24
CA ASP A 224 -5.22 5.39 16.69
C ASP A 224 -6.01 4.23 16.06
N LEU A 225 -7.24 4.07 16.51
CA LEU A 225 -8.18 3.12 15.92
C LEU A 225 -8.80 3.76 14.67
N ALA A 226 -7.95 4.12 13.71
CA ALA A 226 -8.44 4.54 12.40
C ALA A 226 -9.40 3.46 11.88
N PRO A 227 -10.56 3.83 11.30
CA PRO A 227 -11.46 2.85 10.73
C PRO A 227 -10.67 1.98 9.75
N ALA A 228 -10.76 0.67 9.92
CA ALA A 228 -10.20 -0.27 8.96
C ALA A 228 -10.68 0.18 7.57
N ARG A 229 -9.76 0.28 6.60
CA ARG A 229 -10.13 0.53 5.20
C ARG A 229 -11.28 -0.40 4.83
N PRO A 230 -12.32 0.11 4.18
CA PRO A 230 -13.51 -0.67 3.83
C PRO A 230 -13.21 -1.89 2.95
#